data_a218819553ccdadfb7ee5e275d2359d0
#
_entry.id   a218819553ccdadfb7ee5e275d2359d0
#
_cell.length_a   1.000
_cell.length_b   1.000
_cell.length_c   1.000
_cell.angle_alpha   90.00
_cell.angle_beta   90.00
_cell.angle_gamma   90.00
#
_symmetry.space_group_name_H-M   'P 1'
#
loop_
_entity.id
_entity.type
_entity.pdbx_description
1 polymer ?
#
loop_
_entity_poly.entity_id
_entity_poly.type
_entity_poly.pdbx_seq_one_letter_code
_entity_poly.pdbx_strand_id
1 'polypeptide(L)'
;MAGPGGVVHLPFYATGFRHDDLEAALQQLAPLATAHGATRYMVFRSREDRYKFLMSIDFPSKSGWDSFWFSAEFTEMRAACSSWYQVPLLYTWADIVSFGEVREPAGVGEE
;
A
#
# COMPACT_ATOMS: atom_id res chain seq x y z
N MET A 1 18.38 18.20 -3.54
CA MET A 1 17.50 17.99 -2.41
C MET A 1 16.25 17.24 -2.83
N ALA A 2 15.88 16.23 -2.07
CA ALA A 2 14.68 15.49 -2.40
C ALA A 2 13.45 16.37 -2.21
N GLY A 3 12.43 16.12 -2.99
CA GLY A 3 11.17 16.80 -2.78
C GLY A 3 10.53 16.40 -1.47
N PRO A 4 9.41 17.02 -1.14
CA PRO A 4 8.71 16.67 0.09
C PRO A 4 8.27 15.22 0.07
N GLY A 5 8.22 14.62 1.21
CA GLY A 5 7.71 13.29 1.37
C GLY A 5 6.21 13.23 1.16
N GLY A 6 5.70 12.04 0.96
CA GLY A 6 4.28 11.86 0.78
C GLY A 6 3.90 10.41 0.94
N VAL A 7 2.63 10.15 0.70
CA VAL A 7 2.03 8.83 0.83
C VAL A 7 1.43 8.43 -0.50
N VAL A 8 1.71 7.20 -0.91
CA VAL A 8 1.01 6.61 -2.03
C VAL A 8 -0.16 5.81 -1.50
N HIS A 9 -1.33 6.05 -2.07
CA HIS A 9 -2.50 5.21 -1.83
C HIS A 9 -2.83 4.48 -3.12
N LEU A 10 -2.83 3.16 -3.05
CA LEU A 10 -3.11 2.33 -4.21
C LEU A 10 -4.24 1.38 -3.85
N PRO A 11 -5.45 1.67 -4.31
CA PRO A 11 -6.58 0.78 -4.02
C PRO A 11 -6.64 -0.38 -5.00
N PHE A 12 -7.08 -1.52 -4.49
CA PHE A 12 -7.32 -2.72 -5.29
C PHE A 12 -8.73 -3.18 -5.00
N TYR A 13 -9.40 -3.71 -6.01
CA TYR A 13 -10.66 -4.40 -5.81
C TYR A 13 -10.53 -5.80 -6.42
N ALA A 14 -10.62 -6.81 -5.57
CA ALA A 14 -10.38 -8.18 -6.01
C ALA A 14 -11.47 -8.66 -6.93
N THR A 15 -11.12 -9.55 -7.84
CA THR A 15 -12.10 -10.24 -8.67
C THR A 15 -12.63 -11.46 -7.93
N GLY A 16 -13.67 -12.09 -8.45
CA GLY A 16 -14.38 -13.16 -7.77
C GLY A 16 -13.46 -14.29 -7.33
N PHE A 17 -13.55 -14.66 -6.06
CA PHE A 17 -12.83 -15.75 -5.45
C PHE A 17 -11.31 -15.56 -5.38
N ARG A 18 -10.78 -14.38 -5.75
CA ARG A 18 -9.35 -14.10 -5.69
C ARG A 18 -8.97 -13.21 -4.53
N HIS A 19 -9.92 -12.86 -3.67
CA HIS A 19 -9.64 -11.89 -2.61
C HIS A 19 -8.60 -12.39 -1.61
N ASP A 20 -8.62 -13.67 -1.26
CA ASP A 20 -7.62 -14.19 -0.32
C ASP A 20 -6.26 -14.34 -0.99
N ASP A 21 -6.25 -14.73 -2.27
CA ASP A 21 -4.99 -14.80 -3.01
C ASP A 21 -4.36 -13.42 -3.14
N LEU A 22 -5.19 -12.40 -3.39
CA LEU A 22 -4.70 -11.04 -3.51
C LEU A 22 -4.13 -10.55 -2.18
N GLU A 23 -4.79 -10.87 -1.07
CA GLU A 23 -4.26 -10.49 0.23
C GLU A 23 -2.85 -11.05 0.42
N ALA A 24 -2.66 -12.33 0.12
CA ALA A 24 -1.34 -12.95 0.27
C ALA A 24 -0.30 -12.28 -0.63
N ALA A 25 -0.68 -11.95 -1.86
CA ALA A 25 0.25 -11.29 -2.77
C ALA A 25 0.65 -9.91 -2.27
N LEU A 26 -0.31 -9.14 -1.75
CA LEU A 26 -0.01 -7.80 -1.25
C LEU A 26 0.81 -7.84 0.02
N GLN A 27 0.61 -8.85 0.87
CA GLN A 27 1.43 -9.04 2.06
C GLN A 27 2.88 -9.27 1.71
N GLN A 28 3.16 -9.91 0.58
CA GLN A 28 4.53 -10.16 0.15
C GLN A 28 5.11 -8.98 -0.60
N LEU A 29 4.29 -8.25 -1.33
CA LEU A 29 4.77 -7.17 -2.17
C LEU A 29 5.11 -5.91 -1.35
N ALA A 30 4.24 -5.52 -0.43
CA ALA A 30 4.38 -4.23 0.24
C ALA A 30 5.72 -4.05 0.96
N PRO A 31 6.24 -5.08 1.69
CA PRO A 31 7.52 -4.90 2.36
C PRO A 31 8.69 -4.63 1.41
N LEU A 32 8.57 -5.03 0.15
CA LEU A 32 9.65 -4.83 -0.81
C LEU A 32 9.84 -3.35 -1.15
N ALA A 33 8.85 -2.52 -0.84
CA ALA A 33 8.97 -1.08 -1.06
C ALA A 33 10.11 -0.48 -0.25
N THR A 34 10.51 -1.11 0.86
CA THR A 34 11.59 -0.57 1.69
C THR A 34 12.92 -0.54 0.95
N ALA A 35 13.13 -1.46 -0.01
CA ALA A 35 14.34 -1.43 -0.83
C ALA A 35 14.36 -0.22 -1.77
N HIS A 36 13.23 0.46 -1.92
CA HIS A 36 13.11 1.64 -2.77
C HIS A 36 12.94 2.91 -1.96
N GLY A 37 13.23 2.85 -0.68
CA GLY A 37 13.23 4.03 0.16
C GLY A 37 11.96 4.26 0.96
N ALA A 38 11.01 3.35 0.89
CA ALA A 38 9.80 3.49 1.70
C ALA A 38 10.14 3.47 3.18
N THR A 39 9.50 4.34 3.94
CA THR A 39 9.72 4.44 5.38
C THR A 39 8.60 3.80 6.18
N ARG A 40 7.48 3.50 5.54
CA ARG A 40 6.37 2.83 6.19
C ARG A 40 5.47 2.25 5.10
N TYR A 41 4.92 1.08 5.37
CA TYR A 41 3.94 0.50 4.46
C TYR A 41 2.83 -0.12 5.28
N MET A 42 1.64 -0.11 4.73
CA MET A 42 0.49 -0.78 5.33
C MET A 42 -0.40 -1.30 4.21
N VAL A 43 -1.02 -2.44 4.46
CA VAL A 43 -2.03 -2.97 3.56
C VAL A 43 -3.29 -3.15 4.39
N PHE A 44 -4.37 -2.55 3.90
CA PHE A 44 -5.66 -2.63 4.57
C PHE A 44 -6.61 -3.47 3.75
N ARG A 45 -7.47 -4.19 4.42
CA ARG A 45 -8.57 -4.91 3.80
C ARG A 45 -9.84 -4.52 4.51
N SER A 46 -10.84 -4.11 3.75
CA SER A 46 -12.11 -3.68 4.34
C SER A 46 -12.78 -4.85 5.07
N ARG A 47 -13.32 -4.57 6.24
CA ARG A 47 -14.10 -5.56 6.98
C ARG A 47 -15.51 -5.67 6.44
N GLU A 48 -15.99 -4.62 5.81
CA GLU A 48 -17.35 -4.58 5.29
C GLU A 48 -17.43 -5.10 3.86
N ASP A 49 -16.35 -4.92 3.10
CA ASP A 49 -16.26 -5.43 1.75
C ASP A 49 -14.92 -6.12 1.60
N ARG A 50 -14.93 -7.44 1.76
CA ARG A 50 -13.69 -8.21 1.81
C ARG A 50 -12.93 -8.26 0.50
N TYR A 51 -13.49 -7.69 -0.57
CA TYR A 51 -12.82 -7.60 -1.87
C TYR A 51 -12.03 -6.30 -2.01
N LYS A 52 -12.16 -5.37 -1.05
CA LYS A 52 -11.60 -4.04 -1.16
C LYS A 52 -10.32 -3.93 -0.34
N PHE A 53 -9.25 -3.52 -0.98
CA PHE A 53 -7.94 -3.38 -0.35
C PHE A 53 -7.37 -2.00 -0.60
N LEU A 54 -6.49 -1.55 0.29
CA LEU A 54 -5.74 -0.32 0.10
C LEU A 54 -4.31 -0.57 0.53
N MET A 55 -3.36 -0.28 -0.36
CA MET A 55 -1.94 -0.28 -0.02
C MET A 55 -1.53 1.16 0.20
N SER A 56 -0.94 1.44 1.36
CA SER A 56 -0.51 2.77 1.74
C SER A 56 0.97 2.73 2.04
N ILE A 57 1.75 3.55 1.35
CA ILE A 57 3.21 3.51 1.46
C ILE A 57 3.75 4.92 1.55
N ASP A 58 4.58 5.18 2.56
CA ASP A 58 5.22 6.47 2.74
C ASP A 58 6.60 6.46 2.11
N PHE A 59 6.90 7.50 1.33
CA PHE A 59 8.21 7.68 0.72
C PHE A 59 8.73 9.09 0.99
N PRO A 60 10.05 9.25 1.20
CA PRO A 60 10.61 10.60 1.34
C PRO A 60 10.48 11.43 0.08
N SER A 61 10.39 10.81 -1.08
CA SER A 61 10.16 11.52 -2.33
C SER A 61 9.42 10.61 -3.28
N LYS A 62 8.80 11.23 -4.29
CA LYS A 62 8.04 10.46 -5.27
C LYS A 62 8.94 9.55 -6.09
N SER A 63 10.22 9.88 -6.21
CA SER A 63 11.11 9.03 -6.99
C SER A 63 11.24 7.64 -6.39
N GLY A 64 11.10 7.50 -5.08
CA GLY A 64 11.09 6.18 -4.45
C GLY A 64 9.89 5.37 -4.88
N TRP A 65 8.72 6.01 -4.92
CA TRP A 65 7.54 5.33 -5.42
C TRP A 65 7.69 4.92 -6.88
N ASP A 66 8.21 5.84 -7.71
CA ASP A 66 8.39 5.53 -9.12
C ASP A 66 9.34 4.34 -9.29
N SER A 67 10.41 4.32 -8.50
CA SER A 67 11.35 3.19 -8.53
C SER A 67 10.66 1.88 -8.18
N PHE A 68 9.80 1.89 -7.16
CA PHE A 68 9.09 0.69 -6.74
C PHE A 68 8.05 0.27 -7.77
N TRP A 69 7.29 1.23 -8.29
CA TRP A 69 6.23 0.95 -9.26
C TRP A 69 6.79 0.28 -10.51
N PHE A 70 7.96 0.73 -10.97
CA PHE A 70 8.59 0.18 -12.16
C PHE A 70 9.60 -0.91 -11.86
N SER A 71 9.71 -1.35 -10.61
CA SER A 71 10.65 -2.41 -10.25
C SER A 71 10.23 -3.73 -10.86
N ALA A 72 11.20 -4.64 -10.96
CA ALA A 72 10.94 -5.98 -11.47
C ALA A 72 9.91 -6.70 -10.60
N GLU A 73 10.04 -6.59 -9.28
CA GLU A 73 9.14 -7.31 -8.39
C GLU A 73 7.70 -6.84 -8.50
N PHE A 74 7.48 -5.53 -8.63
CA PHE A 74 6.12 -5.03 -8.77
C PHE A 74 5.56 -5.34 -10.16
N THR A 75 6.40 -5.20 -11.18
CA THR A 75 5.99 -5.51 -12.54
C THR A 75 5.61 -6.98 -12.69
N GLU A 76 6.40 -7.86 -12.07
CA GLU A 76 6.12 -9.28 -12.11
C GLU A 76 4.83 -9.62 -11.39
N MET A 77 4.58 -8.97 -10.24
CA MET A 77 3.34 -9.19 -9.51
C MET A 77 2.15 -8.75 -10.36
N ARG A 78 2.24 -7.58 -11.00
CA ARG A 78 1.14 -7.12 -11.84
C ARG A 78 0.88 -8.08 -13.00
N ALA A 79 1.95 -8.62 -13.57
CA ALA A 79 1.79 -9.57 -14.68
C ALA A 79 1.18 -10.88 -14.19
N ALA A 80 1.64 -11.38 -13.06
CA ALA A 80 1.18 -12.67 -12.55
C ALA A 80 -0.25 -12.62 -12.00
N CYS A 81 -0.62 -11.48 -11.40
CA CYS A 81 -1.88 -11.38 -10.67
C CYS A 81 -2.89 -10.46 -11.35
N SER A 82 -2.68 -10.13 -12.63
CA SER A 82 -3.49 -9.12 -13.29
C SER A 82 -4.98 -9.47 -13.34
N SER A 83 -5.32 -10.75 -13.30
CA SER A 83 -6.73 -11.16 -13.30
C SER A 83 -7.33 -11.20 -11.90
N TRP A 84 -6.55 -10.92 -10.86
CA TRP A 84 -7.01 -11.02 -9.48
C TRP A 84 -7.62 -9.73 -8.97
N TYR A 85 -7.48 -8.64 -9.71
CA TYR A 85 -8.02 -7.34 -9.32
C TYR A 85 -8.50 -6.59 -10.53
N GLN A 86 -9.35 -5.60 -10.28
CA GLN A 86 -9.89 -4.78 -11.36
C GLN A 86 -8.83 -3.80 -11.85
N VAL A 87 -8.79 -3.60 -13.14
CA VAL A 87 -7.86 -2.69 -13.78
C VAL A 87 -8.62 -1.51 -14.36
N PRO A 88 -7.97 -0.36 -14.49
CA PRO A 88 -6.57 -0.08 -14.21
C PRO A 88 -6.31 0.17 -12.74
N LEU A 89 -5.07 -0.05 -12.31
CA LEU A 89 -4.65 0.36 -10.97
C LEU A 89 -4.29 1.83 -11.03
N LEU A 90 -4.91 2.61 -10.17
CA LEU A 90 -4.71 4.06 -10.13
C LEU A 90 -4.23 4.45 -8.75
N TYR A 91 -3.03 4.98 -8.67
CA TYR A 91 -2.50 5.41 -7.38
C TYR A 91 -2.65 6.92 -7.22
N THR A 92 -2.61 7.36 -5.97
CA THR A 92 -2.60 8.76 -5.61
C THR A 92 -1.33 9.06 -4.84
N TRP A 93 -0.63 10.12 -5.22
CA TRP A 93 0.49 10.63 -4.44
C TRP A 93 -0.04 11.81 -3.63
N ALA A 94 -0.04 11.67 -2.31
CA ALA A 94 -0.75 12.60 -1.44
C ALA A 94 0.19 13.22 -0.43
N ASP A 95 -0.11 14.45 -0.06
CA ASP A 95 0.56 15.09 1.06
C ASP A 95 0.02 14.54 2.37
N ILE A 96 0.91 14.46 3.35
CA ILE A 96 0.47 14.16 4.70
C ILE A 96 0.13 15.50 5.34
N VAL A 97 -1.16 15.75 5.45
CA VAL A 97 -1.63 17.02 5.98
C VAL A 97 -1.56 17.06 7.49
N SER A 98 -1.77 15.92 8.12
CA SER A 98 -1.73 15.83 9.57
C SER A 98 -1.33 14.41 9.95
N PHE A 99 -0.46 14.30 10.92
CA PHE A 99 -0.01 13.01 11.40
C PHE A 99 0.18 13.07 12.89
N GLY A 100 -0.23 12.02 13.58
CA GLY A 100 -0.02 11.90 14.99
C GLY A 100 -0.05 10.46 15.41
N GLU A 101 0.56 10.20 16.55
CA GLU A 101 0.59 8.85 17.08
C GLU A 101 0.48 8.94 18.59
N VAL A 102 -0.41 8.16 19.18
CA VAL A 102 -0.57 8.12 20.62
C VAL A 102 -0.12 6.76 21.07
N ARG A 103 0.97 6.76 21.83
CA ARG A 103 1.55 5.49 22.21
C ARG A 103 0.62 4.70 23.10
N GLU A 104 0.16 5.32 24.12
CA GLU A 104 -0.63 4.58 25.08
C GLU A 104 -1.50 5.55 25.84
N PRO A 105 -2.72 5.77 25.36
CA PRO A 105 -3.58 6.74 26.02
C PRO A 105 -3.76 6.38 27.48
N ALA A 106 -3.53 7.34 28.34
CA ALA A 106 -3.63 7.09 29.76
C ALA A 106 -5.04 6.64 30.12
N GLY A 107 -5.10 5.55 30.88
CA GLY A 107 -6.36 5.10 31.42
C GLY A 107 -7.33 4.50 30.43
N VAL A 108 -6.84 4.13 29.25
CA VAL A 108 -7.75 3.66 28.22
C VAL A 108 -7.56 2.21 27.87
N GLY A 109 -6.39 1.73 27.98
CA GLY A 109 -6.06 0.47 27.33
C GLY A 109 -6.85 -0.72 27.76
N GLU A 110 -7.43 -0.67 28.90
CA GLU A 110 -7.94 -1.88 29.45
C GLU A 110 -9.41 -2.08 29.26
N GLU A 111 -10.06 -1.32 28.45
CA GLU A 111 -11.44 -1.55 28.32
C GLU A 111 -11.87 -2.77 27.63
#